data_c588c706fcf7aa09d3581ab1324d81c2
#
_entry.id   c588c706fcf7aa09d3581ab1324d81c2
#
_cell.length_a   1.000
_cell.length_b   1.000
_cell.length_c   1.000
_cell.angle_alpha   90.00
_cell.angle_beta   90.00
_cell.angle_gamma   90.00
#
_symmetry.space_group_name_H-M   'P 1'
#
loop_
_entity.id
_entity.type
_entity.pdbx_description
1 polymer ?
#
loop_
_entity_poly.entity_id
_entity_poly.type
_entity_poly.pdbx_seq_one_letter_code
_entity_poly.pdbx_strand_id
1 'polypeptide(L)'
;LQMSSEKPPLPEDGVEARQEVGQKAGSVAVSETPVDSVRDGWDSKVEYFLAQVGFSVGLGNVWRFPYLCHQNGGGAFLLLYVVLMVVVGVPLFFLELAVGQSIRQGSIGVWRHISPKLVGIGYSSCVVCSFVALYYNVIIGWSIFYFFKSFQNPLPWATCPKEGNTTVPECAASSPTSYFWFRKALDITDTINETGDFNLILTGCLALAWTIVCLAMFKGIKSSGKVMYFSSVFPYVVLLCFLIRGLTLDGAAEGLKYMFSPKLEIWADVQVWRQAFTQVFFALGLGFGSIIAYSSYNQRNNNCHRDSITVSTINFLTSVLASLVVFSVLGFRAKTLSKACISENLKLLSEVALSSVSSSPLLINITEVELISVETYKHWYEVEGHQLNLAGYNISNCSLEDAMNKGVEGTGLAFIAFTEAMTLFPASPFWSALFFLMLLNLGLSTMFGTMEGILTPLSDTFSFLRKHKLIFTVCSCVLAFVVGLLFTQRCGNYFVAMFDDYSATLPLIIVVVFQTISVAWVYGADRFLKDITQMLGRPVCVVYKYLWKYVCLLAMLTLLTASLLNMCLKRPQYTAWNRNTASEVHLPYPDWALAVLSSLIIIAVLPVPL
;
A
#
# COMPACT_ATOMS: atom_id res chain seq x y z
N LEU A 1 40.95 -70.97 0.97
CA LEU A 1 42.43 -70.91 0.93
C LEU A 1 42.82 -69.46 1.13
N GLN A 2 43.19 -69.12 2.30
CA GLN A 2 44.46 -68.92 2.97
C GLN A 2 45.12 -67.60 2.57
N MET A 3 45.16 -66.70 3.54
CA MET A 3 46.26 -66.41 4.50
C MET A 3 47.17 -65.33 3.92
N SER A 4 47.51 -64.31 4.55
CA SER A 4 47.91 -63.83 5.86
C SER A 4 48.93 -62.70 5.65
N SER A 5 48.86 -61.73 6.52
CA SER A 5 49.91 -61.06 7.31
C SER A 5 50.95 -60.24 6.52
N GLU A 6 51.49 -59.15 6.90
CA GLU A 6 51.92 -58.60 8.18
C GLU A 6 52.43 -57.16 7.99
N LYS A 7 52.32 -56.32 9.01
CA LYS A 7 53.10 -55.10 9.26
C LYS A 7 54.48 -55.51 9.87
N PRO A 8 55.46 -54.63 10.14
CA PRO A 8 55.77 -53.20 10.06
C PRO A 8 57.25 -52.94 9.62
N PRO A 9 58.13 -52.02 10.10
CA PRO A 9 57.99 -50.82 10.92
C PRO A 9 58.71 -49.54 10.39
N LEU A 10 58.62 -48.45 11.17
CA LEU A 10 59.42 -47.21 11.12
C LEU A 10 60.92 -47.46 11.43
N PRO A 11 61.85 -46.53 11.06
CA PRO A 11 62.43 -45.67 12.07
C PRO A 11 62.76 -44.21 11.62
N GLU A 12 62.77 -43.38 12.58
CA GLU A 12 63.31 -42.16 13.13
C GLU A 12 64.59 -41.52 12.53
N ASP A 13 64.69 -40.21 12.89
CA ASP A 13 65.87 -39.31 13.04
C ASP A 13 66.41 -38.59 11.77
N GLY A 14 66.42 -37.27 11.85
CA GLY A 14 67.23 -36.37 12.56
C GLY A 14 67.45 -35.03 11.84
N VAL A 15 67.17 -33.93 12.48
CA VAL A 15 67.99 -32.71 12.72
C VAL A 15 68.45 -31.88 11.48
N GLU A 16 68.10 -30.66 11.36
CA GLU A 16 68.75 -29.40 11.70
C GLU A 16 68.23 -28.16 10.88
N ALA A 17 68.22 -27.09 11.59
CA ALA A 17 67.70 -25.75 11.26
C ALA A 17 68.49 -24.99 10.16
N ARG A 18 67.81 -24.11 9.44
CA ARG A 18 68.31 -22.77 9.11
C ARG A 18 67.16 -21.75 8.93
N GLN A 19 67.26 -20.69 9.70
CA GLN A 19 66.46 -19.46 9.57
C GLN A 19 66.81 -18.72 8.28
N GLU A 20 65.78 -18.24 7.58
CA GLU A 20 65.86 -17.00 6.83
C GLU A 20 64.57 -16.20 6.94
N VAL A 21 64.77 -14.94 7.31
CA VAL A 21 63.81 -13.87 7.54
C VAL A 21 63.32 -13.34 6.20
N GLY A 22 62.01 -13.40 5.97
CA GLY A 22 61.38 -12.81 4.80
C GLY A 22 60.00 -12.25 5.18
N GLN A 23 59.84 -10.96 5.06
CA GLN A 23 58.71 -10.12 5.43
C GLN A 23 57.38 -10.70 4.97
N LYS A 24 56.46 -10.91 5.90
CA LYS A 24 55.04 -11.21 5.67
C LYS A 24 54.26 -9.94 5.45
N ALA A 25 53.77 -9.70 4.26
CA ALA A 25 52.53 -8.92 4.03
C ALA A 25 51.35 -9.76 4.51
N GLY A 26 50.65 -9.29 5.51
CA GLY A 26 49.54 -9.99 6.15
C GLY A 26 48.34 -10.11 5.23
N SER A 27 48.09 -11.26 4.68
CA SER A 27 46.76 -11.70 4.27
C SER A 27 46.03 -12.18 5.51
N VAL A 28 45.10 -11.35 6.03
CA VAL A 28 44.15 -11.79 7.04
C VAL A 28 43.28 -12.86 6.37
N ALA A 29 43.55 -14.11 6.67
CA ALA A 29 42.63 -15.20 6.41
C ALA A 29 41.37 -14.94 7.22
N VAL A 30 40.28 -14.55 6.55
CA VAL A 30 38.95 -14.53 7.12
C VAL A 30 38.66 -15.97 7.52
N SER A 31 38.68 -16.26 8.83
CA SER A 31 38.22 -17.52 9.36
C SER A 31 36.76 -17.69 8.93
N GLU A 32 36.49 -18.62 8.05
CA GLU A 32 35.16 -19.14 7.79
C GLU A 32 34.65 -19.73 9.09
N THR A 33 33.93 -18.91 9.88
CA THR A 33 33.13 -19.45 10.97
C THR A 33 32.00 -20.27 10.35
N PRO A 34 31.74 -21.47 10.82
CA PRO A 34 30.66 -22.32 10.32
C PRO A 34 29.32 -21.77 10.81
N VAL A 35 28.81 -20.71 10.17
CA VAL A 35 27.46 -20.16 10.41
C VAL A 35 26.48 -20.71 9.36
N ASP A 36 26.79 -21.75 8.66
CA ASP A 36 25.85 -22.53 7.83
C ASP A 36 25.01 -23.52 8.66
N SER A 37 24.85 -23.27 9.97
CA SER A 37 23.93 -24.01 10.81
C SER A 37 22.50 -23.63 10.49
N VAL A 38 21.90 -24.43 9.58
CA VAL A 38 20.46 -24.71 9.51
C VAL A 38 19.54 -23.51 9.75
N ARG A 39 19.64 -22.47 8.91
CA ARG A 39 18.55 -21.51 8.78
C ARG A 39 17.43 -22.19 7.99
N ASP A 40 16.18 -22.12 8.51
CA ASP A 40 15.01 -22.57 7.75
C ASP A 40 15.05 -21.94 6.34
N GLY A 41 14.73 -22.69 5.32
CA GLY A 41 14.64 -22.25 3.93
C GLY A 41 13.20 -22.33 3.43
N TRP A 42 12.94 -21.74 2.29
CA TRP A 42 11.68 -21.93 1.58
C TRP A 42 11.58 -23.37 1.05
N ASP A 43 10.40 -23.98 1.16
CA ASP A 43 10.15 -25.34 0.66
C ASP A 43 10.28 -25.39 -0.87
N SER A 44 9.95 -24.30 -1.57
CA SER A 44 10.11 -24.16 -3.02
C SER A 44 10.42 -22.73 -3.44
N LYS A 45 11.03 -22.58 -4.64
CA LYS A 45 11.25 -21.26 -5.23
C LYS A 45 9.95 -20.54 -5.57
N VAL A 46 8.87 -21.26 -5.89
CA VAL A 46 7.55 -20.70 -6.19
C VAL A 46 6.96 -20.08 -4.92
N GLU A 47 7.12 -20.74 -3.78
CA GLU A 47 6.64 -20.22 -2.49
C GLU A 47 7.31 -18.88 -2.13
N TYR A 48 8.64 -18.83 -2.23
CA TYR A 48 9.38 -17.57 -2.07
C TYR A 48 8.90 -16.47 -3.02
N PHE A 49 8.73 -16.82 -4.29
CA PHE A 49 8.32 -15.87 -5.31
C PHE A 49 6.92 -15.32 -5.04
N LEU A 50 5.98 -16.19 -4.71
CA LEU A 50 4.60 -15.79 -4.35
C LEU A 50 4.56 -15.00 -3.05
N ALA A 51 5.43 -15.29 -2.08
CA ALA A 51 5.56 -14.51 -0.86
C ALA A 51 6.05 -13.08 -1.16
N GLN A 52 7.04 -12.91 -2.02
CA GLN A 52 7.52 -11.60 -2.46
C GLN A 52 6.46 -10.82 -3.25
N VAL A 53 5.76 -11.48 -4.18
CA VAL A 53 4.66 -10.87 -4.92
C VAL A 53 3.52 -10.50 -3.96
N GLY A 54 3.11 -11.40 -3.07
CA GLY A 54 2.03 -11.14 -2.11
C GLY A 54 2.35 -10.03 -1.11
N PHE A 55 3.62 -9.84 -0.75
CA PHE A 55 4.04 -8.72 0.08
C PHE A 55 4.02 -7.40 -0.68
N SER A 56 4.56 -7.36 -1.89
CA SER A 56 4.64 -6.14 -2.69
C SER A 56 3.32 -5.75 -3.35
N VAL A 57 2.44 -6.71 -3.66
CA VAL A 57 1.11 -6.47 -4.21
C VAL A 57 0.09 -6.46 -3.08
N GLY A 58 -0.23 -5.28 -2.59
CA GLY A 58 -1.14 -5.06 -1.46
C GLY A 58 -2.33 -4.17 -1.81
N LEU A 59 -2.99 -3.73 -0.77
CA LEU A 59 -4.12 -2.80 -0.87
C LEU A 59 -3.76 -1.50 -1.60
N GLY A 60 -2.51 -1.04 -1.46
CA GLY A 60 -2.02 0.16 -2.13
C GLY A 60 -2.07 0.12 -3.66
N ASN A 61 -1.96 -1.06 -4.27
CA ASN A 61 -2.09 -1.21 -5.72
C ASN A 61 -3.54 -1.10 -6.20
N VAL A 62 -4.51 -1.48 -5.36
CA VAL A 62 -5.94 -1.54 -5.73
C VAL A 62 -6.65 -0.22 -5.49
N TRP A 63 -6.34 0.52 -4.41
CA TRP A 63 -7.02 1.78 -4.15
C TRP A 63 -6.09 3.02 -4.24
N ARG A 64 -4.89 2.98 -3.60
CA ARG A 64 -4.01 4.14 -3.52
C ARG A 64 -3.44 4.53 -4.89
N PHE A 65 -2.98 3.55 -5.65
CA PHE A 65 -2.42 3.82 -6.98
C PHE A 65 -3.46 4.37 -7.97
N PRO A 66 -4.66 3.77 -8.14
CA PRO A 66 -5.69 4.33 -9.00
C PRO A 66 -6.17 5.73 -8.55
N TYR A 67 -6.29 5.95 -7.23
CA TYR A 67 -6.62 7.26 -6.68
C TYR A 67 -5.57 8.30 -7.04
N LEU A 68 -4.28 8.01 -6.83
CA LEU A 68 -3.19 8.91 -7.19
C LEU A 68 -3.14 9.16 -8.70
N CYS A 69 -3.37 8.13 -9.51
CA CYS A 69 -3.48 8.23 -10.96
C CYS A 69 -4.63 9.16 -11.37
N HIS A 70 -5.79 9.03 -10.72
CA HIS A 70 -6.95 9.89 -10.96
C HIS A 70 -6.67 11.34 -10.60
N GLN A 71 -6.14 11.60 -9.41
CA GLN A 71 -5.86 12.94 -8.89
C GLN A 71 -4.76 13.67 -9.67
N ASN A 72 -3.79 12.92 -10.21
CA ASN A 72 -2.60 13.48 -10.86
C ASN A 72 -2.61 13.29 -12.41
N GLY A 73 -3.74 13.47 -13.06
CA GLY A 73 -3.83 13.55 -14.50
C GLY A 73 -3.65 12.25 -15.29
N GLY A 74 -4.06 11.13 -14.69
CA GLY A 74 -4.19 9.86 -15.39
C GLY A 74 -2.88 9.33 -15.98
N GLY A 75 -2.81 9.29 -17.32
CA GLY A 75 -1.68 8.73 -18.06
C GLY A 75 -0.34 9.41 -17.82
N ALA A 76 -0.33 10.71 -17.49
CA ALA A 76 0.90 11.44 -17.17
C ALA A 76 1.53 10.92 -15.86
N PHE A 77 0.71 10.65 -14.84
CA PHE A 77 1.17 10.04 -13.60
C PHE A 77 1.68 8.61 -13.82
N LEU A 78 0.96 7.82 -14.62
CA LEU A 78 1.34 6.45 -14.96
C LEU A 78 2.73 6.41 -15.61
N LEU A 79 2.99 7.29 -16.58
CA LEU A 79 4.29 7.38 -17.25
C LEU A 79 5.40 7.76 -16.26
N LEU A 80 5.16 8.77 -15.42
CA LEU A 80 6.10 9.17 -14.37
C LEU A 80 6.42 8.03 -13.40
N TYR A 81 5.40 7.30 -12.97
CA TYR A 81 5.54 6.16 -12.09
C TYR A 81 6.42 5.05 -12.71
N VAL A 82 6.23 4.72 -14.00
CA VAL A 82 7.07 3.74 -14.71
C VAL A 82 8.54 4.17 -14.73
N VAL A 83 8.81 5.43 -15.06
CA VAL A 83 10.17 5.96 -15.09
C VAL A 83 10.83 5.83 -13.71
N LEU A 84 10.13 6.24 -12.65
CA LEU A 84 10.65 6.16 -11.29
C LEU A 84 10.81 4.71 -10.82
N MET A 85 9.89 3.82 -11.19
CA MET A 85 9.98 2.40 -10.90
C MET A 85 11.24 1.78 -11.50
N VAL A 86 11.54 2.06 -12.78
CA VAL A 86 12.71 1.51 -13.48
C VAL A 86 14.02 2.12 -12.98
N VAL A 87 14.05 3.43 -12.77
CA VAL A 87 15.31 4.15 -12.45
C VAL A 87 15.67 4.04 -10.96
N VAL A 88 14.69 4.02 -10.07
CA VAL A 88 14.91 4.04 -8.61
C VAL A 88 14.39 2.77 -7.95
N GLY A 89 13.14 2.39 -8.23
CA GLY A 89 12.46 1.28 -7.55
C GLY A 89 13.17 -0.06 -7.75
N VAL A 90 13.36 -0.49 -9.00
CA VAL A 90 14.02 -1.77 -9.32
C VAL A 90 15.45 -1.85 -8.78
N PRO A 91 16.31 -0.83 -8.95
CA PRO A 91 17.66 -0.88 -8.38
C PRO A 91 17.68 -1.00 -6.85
N LEU A 92 16.83 -0.26 -6.13
CA LEU A 92 16.76 -0.34 -4.67
C LEU A 92 16.17 -1.68 -4.20
N PHE A 93 15.14 -2.17 -4.88
CA PHE A 93 14.57 -3.49 -4.59
C PHE A 93 15.60 -4.61 -4.81
N PHE A 94 16.38 -4.53 -5.90
CA PHE A 94 17.48 -5.45 -6.14
C PHE A 94 18.57 -5.37 -5.07
N LEU A 95 18.90 -4.17 -4.59
CA LEU A 95 19.85 -3.95 -3.50
C LEU A 95 19.41 -4.69 -2.24
N GLU A 96 18.15 -4.50 -1.80
CA GLU A 96 17.63 -5.15 -0.58
C GLU A 96 17.57 -6.67 -0.71
N LEU A 97 17.14 -7.20 -1.87
CA LEU A 97 17.14 -8.64 -2.14
C LEU A 97 18.55 -9.22 -2.09
N ALA A 98 19.51 -8.55 -2.74
CA ALA A 98 20.89 -9.03 -2.82
C ALA A 98 21.58 -9.01 -1.43
N VAL A 99 21.36 -7.96 -0.65
CA VAL A 99 21.93 -7.85 0.71
C VAL A 99 21.35 -8.93 1.62
N GLY A 100 20.02 -9.12 1.63
CA GLY A 100 19.37 -10.15 2.43
C GLY A 100 19.81 -11.56 2.08
N GLN A 101 19.95 -11.87 0.78
CA GLN A 101 20.37 -13.18 0.30
C GLN A 101 21.87 -13.45 0.55
N SER A 102 22.74 -12.44 0.42
CA SER A 102 24.19 -12.59 0.61
C SER A 102 24.56 -12.87 2.06
N ILE A 103 23.94 -12.19 3.01
CA ILE A 103 24.26 -12.24 4.44
C ILE A 103 23.41 -13.30 5.16
N ARG A 104 22.20 -13.61 4.64
CA ARG A 104 21.27 -14.60 5.21
C ARG A 104 20.86 -14.30 6.66
N GLN A 105 20.64 -13.02 6.97
CA GLN A 105 20.11 -12.54 8.25
C GLN A 105 19.01 -11.52 8.02
N GLY A 106 18.19 -11.26 9.04
CA GLY A 106 17.22 -10.18 9.04
C GLY A 106 17.89 -8.81 9.05
N SER A 107 17.11 -7.74 8.87
CA SER A 107 17.63 -6.37 8.68
C SER A 107 18.64 -5.93 9.74
N ILE A 108 18.41 -6.21 11.03
CA ILE A 108 19.34 -5.86 12.13
C ILE A 108 20.69 -6.56 11.94
N GLY A 109 20.67 -7.86 11.64
CA GLY A 109 21.88 -8.64 11.43
C GLY A 109 22.67 -8.21 10.19
N VAL A 110 21.97 -7.89 9.11
CA VAL A 110 22.55 -7.39 7.86
C VAL A 110 23.35 -6.10 8.10
N TRP A 111 22.76 -5.10 8.73
CA TRP A 111 23.43 -3.83 8.95
C TRP A 111 24.58 -3.94 9.96
N ARG A 112 24.43 -4.80 10.97
CA ARG A 112 25.52 -5.16 11.90
C ARG A 112 26.72 -5.78 11.18
N HIS A 113 26.46 -6.63 10.17
CA HIS A 113 27.51 -7.27 9.38
C HIS A 113 28.29 -6.26 8.55
N ILE A 114 27.61 -5.26 7.96
CA ILE A 114 28.27 -4.20 7.19
C ILE A 114 29.09 -3.31 8.11
N SER A 115 28.51 -2.82 9.19
CA SER A 115 29.20 -2.07 10.25
C SER A 115 28.39 -2.08 11.55
N PRO A 116 29.01 -2.30 12.72
CA PRO A 116 28.31 -2.23 14.01
C PRO A 116 27.60 -0.89 14.26
N LYS A 117 28.10 0.20 13.66
CA LYS A 117 27.48 1.54 13.77
C LYS A 117 26.21 1.72 12.97
N LEU A 118 25.89 0.80 12.08
CA LEU A 118 24.71 0.87 11.20
C LEU A 118 23.53 0.00 11.68
N VAL A 119 23.67 -0.65 12.83
CA VAL A 119 22.65 -1.52 13.41
C VAL A 119 21.32 -0.80 13.59
N GLY A 120 21.37 0.49 13.90
CA GLY A 120 20.20 1.36 14.09
C GLY A 120 19.26 1.40 12.89
N ILE A 121 19.77 1.26 11.66
CA ILE A 121 18.94 1.18 10.44
C ILE A 121 17.97 -0.01 10.51
N GLY A 122 18.44 -1.16 10.98
CA GLY A 122 17.61 -2.35 11.14
C GLY A 122 16.55 -2.21 12.24
N TYR A 123 16.88 -1.58 13.36
CA TYR A 123 15.91 -1.26 14.40
C TYR A 123 14.86 -0.26 13.92
N SER A 124 15.27 0.77 13.18
CA SER A 124 14.35 1.74 12.57
C SER A 124 13.37 1.05 11.62
N SER A 125 13.83 0.16 10.75
CA SER A 125 12.96 -0.66 9.89
C SER A 125 11.93 -1.46 10.70
N CYS A 126 12.34 -2.08 11.81
CA CYS A 126 11.41 -2.83 12.68
C CYS A 126 10.36 -1.93 13.34
N VAL A 127 10.74 -0.71 13.76
CA VAL A 127 9.79 0.26 14.35
C VAL A 127 8.78 0.70 13.32
N VAL A 128 9.22 1.05 12.09
CA VAL A 128 8.31 1.43 11.00
C VAL A 128 7.36 0.29 10.65
N CYS A 129 7.86 -0.95 10.52
CA CYS A 129 7.02 -2.13 10.33
C CYS A 129 5.97 -2.28 11.44
N SER A 130 6.35 -2.02 12.69
CA SER A 130 5.43 -2.11 13.83
C SER A 130 4.30 -1.08 13.72
N PHE A 131 4.62 0.16 13.35
CA PHE A 131 3.59 1.18 13.14
C PHE A 131 2.66 0.85 11.99
N VAL A 132 3.21 0.38 10.87
CA VAL A 132 2.40 -0.05 9.72
C VAL A 132 1.51 -1.24 10.08
N ALA A 133 2.02 -2.23 10.79
CA ALA A 133 1.24 -3.38 11.23
C ALA A 133 0.00 -2.97 12.06
N LEU A 134 0.13 -1.94 12.90
CA LEU A 134 -0.96 -1.46 13.75
C LEU A 134 -2.14 -0.93 12.93
N TYR A 135 -1.93 0.05 12.05
CA TYR A 135 -3.04 0.67 11.32
C TYR A 135 -3.50 -0.18 10.12
N TYR A 136 -2.59 -0.88 9.45
CA TYR A 136 -2.91 -1.69 8.29
C TYR A 136 -3.88 -2.84 8.63
N ASN A 137 -3.71 -3.44 9.82
CA ASN A 137 -4.61 -4.50 10.27
C ASN A 137 -6.02 -3.99 10.62
N VAL A 138 -6.17 -2.70 10.94
CA VAL A 138 -7.50 -2.06 11.11
C VAL A 138 -8.25 -2.03 9.78
N ILE A 139 -7.56 -1.72 8.69
CA ILE A 139 -8.15 -1.72 7.34
C ILE A 139 -8.60 -3.14 6.93
N ILE A 140 -7.83 -4.17 7.32
CA ILE A 140 -8.26 -5.56 7.18
C ILE A 140 -9.54 -5.81 8.01
N GLY A 141 -9.63 -5.28 9.22
CA GLY A 141 -10.82 -5.35 10.09
C GLY A 141 -12.04 -4.70 9.43
N TRP A 142 -11.89 -3.54 8.78
CA TRP A 142 -12.97 -2.91 7.99
C TRP A 142 -13.42 -3.78 6.82
N SER A 143 -12.47 -4.41 6.13
CA SER A 143 -12.77 -5.32 5.03
C SER A 143 -13.55 -6.56 5.51
N ILE A 144 -13.23 -7.09 6.70
CA ILE A 144 -13.96 -8.16 7.37
C ILE A 144 -15.39 -7.72 7.70
N PHE A 145 -15.58 -6.52 8.26
CA PHE A 145 -16.89 -5.97 8.57
C PHE A 145 -17.78 -5.89 7.33
N TYR A 146 -17.27 -5.28 6.26
CA TYR A 146 -18.01 -5.17 5.00
C TYR A 146 -18.28 -6.53 4.34
N PHE A 147 -17.33 -7.46 4.43
CA PHE A 147 -17.52 -8.83 3.93
C PHE A 147 -18.73 -9.51 4.59
N PHE A 148 -18.83 -9.47 5.92
CA PHE A 148 -19.99 -10.05 6.61
C PHE A 148 -21.30 -9.30 6.31
N LYS A 149 -21.24 -7.99 6.13
CA LYS A 149 -22.43 -7.18 5.77
C LYS A 149 -22.87 -7.39 4.31
N SER A 150 -22.01 -7.89 3.43
CA SER A 150 -22.31 -8.13 2.01
C SER A 150 -23.30 -9.25 1.76
N PHE A 151 -23.58 -10.13 2.74
CA PHE A 151 -24.53 -11.25 2.58
C PHE A 151 -26.00 -10.84 2.77
N GLN A 152 -26.29 -9.56 2.92
CA GLN A 152 -27.65 -9.03 3.05
C GLN A 152 -28.20 -8.57 1.70
N ASN A 153 -29.50 -8.75 1.46
CA ASN A 153 -30.17 -8.24 0.26
C ASN A 153 -31.47 -7.53 0.65
N PRO A 154 -31.62 -6.21 0.39
CA PRO A 154 -30.66 -5.33 -0.26
C PRO A 154 -29.41 -5.08 0.60
N LEU A 155 -28.32 -4.60 -0.06
CA LEU A 155 -27.09 -4.25 0.65
C LEU A 155 -27.37 -3.11 1.65
N PRO A 156 -26.80 -3.14 2.88
CA PRO A 156 -27.07 -2.14 3.92
C PRO A 156 -26.71 -0.70 3.55
N TRP A 157 -25.85 -0.51 2.56
CA TRP A 157 -25.43 0.79 2.03
C TRP A 157 -26.09 1.17 0.70
N ALA A 158 -27.08 0.41 0.24
CA ALA A 158 -27.77 0.70 -1.02
C ALA A 158 -28.82 1.81 -0.88
N THR A 159 -29.43 1.96 0.29
CA THR A 159 -30.51 2.90 0.54
C THR A 159 -30.33 3.60 1.88
N CYS A 160 -30.79 4.86 1.95
CA CYS A 160 -30.81 5.59 3.22
C CYS A 160 -31.81 4.98 4.21
N PRO A 161 -31.44 4.88 5.51
CA PRO A 161 -32.36 4.44 6.54
C PRO A 161 -33.48 5.49 6.71
N LYS A 162 -34.66 5.00 7.08
CA LYS A 162 -35.85 5.83 7.38
C LYS A 162 -36.07 5.89 8.87
N GLU A 163 -36.27 7.09 9.43
CA GLU A 163 -36.77 7.31 10.77
C GLU A 163 -38.26 7.72 10.68
N GLY A 164 -39.12 6.74 10.94
CA GLY A 164 -40.57 6.92 10.70
C GLY A 164 -40.89 6.99 9.21
N ASN A 165 -41.46 8.12 8.76
CA ASN A 165 -41.84 8.34 7.35
C ASN A 165 -40.82 9.18 6.55
N THR A 166 -39.77 9.70 7.20
CA THR A 166 -38.75 10.56 6.57
C THR A 166 -37.42 9.84 6.49
N THR A 167 -36.69 10.08 5.41
CA THR A 167 -35.30 9.67 5.31
C THR A 167 -34.43 10.50 6.25
N VAL A 168 -33.37 9.88 6.83
CA VAL A 168 -32.41 10.59 7.68
C VAL A 168 -31.82 11.77 6.90
N PRO A 169 -31.92 13.03 7.40
CA PRO A 169 -31.48 14.21 6.64
C PRO A 169 -30.01 14.19 6.24
N GLU A 170 -29.14 13.70 7.13
CA GLU A 170 -27.70 13.57 6.87
C GLU A 170 -27.42 12.60 5.70
N CYS A 171 -28.17 11.50 5.60
CA CYS A 171 -28.04 10.56 4.50
C CYS A 171 -28.60 11.13 3.19
N ALA A 172 -29.71 11.86 3.25
CA ALA A 172 -30.30 12.49 2.07
C ALA A 172 -29.40 13.62 1.50
N ALA A 173 -28.66 14.32 2.36
CA ALA A 173 -27.74 15.38 1.97
C ALA A 173 -26.40 14.84 1.44
N SER A 174 -26.00 13.61 1.82
CA SER A 174 -24.78 12.95 1.35
C SER A 174 -25.09 11.85 0.32
N SER A 175 -24.58 10.65 0.53
CA SER A 175 -24.96 9.46 -0.21
C SER A 175 -25.20 8.28 0.76
N PRO A 176 -26.03 7.29 0.41
CA PRO A 176 -26.26 6.12 1.27
C PRO A 176 -24.96 5.41 1.67
N THR A 177 -23.99 5.32 0.75
CA THR A 177 -22.69 4.70 0.96
C THR A 177 -21.78 5.51 1.86
N SER A 178 -21.71 6.84 1.68
CA SER A 178 -20.96 7.75 2.57
C SER A 178 -21.53 7.75 3.98
N TYR A 179 -22.86 7.86 4.10
CA TYR A 179 -23.53 7.77 5.39
C TYR A 179 -23.26 6.44 6.09
N PHE A 180 -23.36 5.33 5.37
CA PHE A 180 -23.08 4.00 5.93
C PHE A 180 -21.63 3.90 6.40
N TRP A 181 -20.66 4.40 5.62
CA TRP A 181 -19.25 4.39 5.99
C TRP A 181 -18.99 5.20 7.26
N PHE A 182 -19.36 6.48 7.25
CA PHE A 182 -19.04 7.37 8.37
C PHE A 182 -19.89 7.12 9.62
N ARG A 183 -21.17 6.76 9.48
CA ARG A 183 -22.10 6.66 10.61
C ARG A 183 -22.43 5.25 11.07
N LYS A 184 -22.39 4.26 10.19
CA LYS A 184 -22.75 2.87 10.54
C LYS A 184 -21.54 1.97 10.68
N ALA A 185 -20.53 2.14 9.85
CA ALA A 185 -19.30 1.35 9.93
C ALA A 185 -18.32 1.93 10.97
N LEU A 186 -17.95 3.20 10.83
CA LEU A 186 -16.99 3.86 11.72
C LEU A 186 -17.63 4.48 12.96
N ASP A 187 -18.88 4.95 12.86
CA ASP A 187 -19.57 5.78 13.89
C ASP A 187 -18.71 6.98 14.32
N ILE A 188 -18.17 7.70 13.30
CA ILE A 188 -17.12 8.68 13.46
C ILE A 188 -17.57 9.93 14.22
N THR A 189 -16.69 10.51 15.05
CA THR A 189 -16.86 11.81 15.70
C THR A 189 -16.62 12.96 14.74
N ASP A 190 -17.13 14.16 15.03
CA ASP A 190 -16.97 15.32 14.15
C ASP A 190 -15.53 15.87 14.15
N THR A 191 -14.77 15.64 15.23
CA THR A 191 -13.37 16.07 15.35
C THR A 191 -12.50 15.01 16.05
N ILE A 192 -11.19 15.07 15.83
CA ILE A 192 -10.20 14.20 16.50
C ILE A 192 -10.12 14.44 18.03
N ASN A 193 -10.60 15.59 18.52
CA ASN A 193 -10.61 15.91 19.95
C ASN A 193 -11.68 15.14 20.73
N GLU A 194 -12.70 14.65 20.04
CA GLU A 194 -13.78 13.86 20.62
C GLU A 194 -13.42 12.38 20.51
N THR A 195 -12.98 11.76 21.61
CA THR A 195 -12.56 10.35 21.59
C THR A 195 -13.70 9.37 21.33
N GLY A 196 -14.87 9.62 21.92
CA GLY A 196 -16.02 8.72 21.84
C GLY A 196 -15.78 7.34 22.49
N ASP A 197 -16.79 6.48 22.41
CA ASP A 197 -16.71 5.10 22.89
C ASP A 197 -16.03 4.16 21.89
N PHE A 198 -15.70 2.96 22.36
CA PHE A 198 -15.18 1.90 21.49
C PHE A 198 -16.29 1.33 20.61
N ASN A 199 -16.01 1.18 19.31
CA ASN A 199 -16.88 0.44 18.40
C ASN A 199 -16.64 -1.07 18.58
N LEU A 200 -17.52 -1.74 19.34
CA LEU A 200 -17.38 -3.16 19.68
C LEU A 200 -17.35 -4.07 18.45
N ILE A 201 -18.08 -3.71 17.39
CA ILE A 201 -18.12 -4.52 16.15
C ILE A 201 -16.77 -4.46 15.44
N LEU A 202 -16.22 -3.26 15.29
CA LEU A 202 -14.88 -3.08 14.71
C LEU A 202 -13.79 -3.68 15.59
N THR A 203 -13.92 -3.59 16.91
CA THR A 203 -13.01 -4.26 17.85
C THR A 203 -13.03 -5.77 17.65
N GLY A 204 -14.21 -6.38 17.47
CA GLY A 204 -14.35 -7.80 17.16
C GLY A 204 -13.72 -8.17 15.81
N CYS A 205 -13.92 -7.34 14.77
CA CYS A 205 -13.30 -7.54 13.46
C CYS A 205 -11.76 -7.42 13.53
N LEU A 206 -11.24 -6.47 14.30
CA LEU A 206 -9.80 -6.32 14.54
C LEU A 206 -9.22 -7.52 15.28
N ALA A 207 -9.92 -8.03 16.30
CA ALA A 207 -9.53 -9.25 17.02
C ALA A 207 -9.47 -10.46 16.08
N LEU A 208 -10.46 -10.60 15.21
CA LEU A 208 -10.49 -11.67 14.20
C LEU A 208 -9.33 -11.52 13.20
N ALA A 209 -9.03 -10.30 12.74
CA ALA A 209 -7.91 -10.04 11.83
C ALA A 209 -6.57 -10.45 12.48
N TRP A 210 -6.30 -10.03 13.71
CA TRP A 210 -5.09 -10.44 14.44
C TRP A 210 -5.04 -11.94 14.73
N THR A 211 -6.17 -12.57 14.97
CA THR A 211 -6.24 -14.03 15.13
C THR A 211 -5.86 -14.75 13.85
N ILE A 212 -6.36 -14.32 12.70
CA ILE A 212 -6.00 -14.89 11.39
C ILE A 212 -4.49 -14.73 11.13
N VAL A 213 -3.94 -13.55 11.36
CA VAL A 213 -2.49 -13.29 11.21
C VAL A 213 -1.67 -14.18 12.14
N CYS A 214 -2.05 -14.28 13.42
CA CYS A 214 -1.37 -15.12 14.39
C CYS A 214 -1.38 -16.60 13.98
N LEU A 215 -2.52 -17.13 13.56
CA LEU A 215 -2.65 -18.52 13.10
C LEU A 215 -1.84 -18.78 11.82
N ALA A 216 -1.83 -17.85 10.87
CA ALA A 216 -1.06 -17.99 9.65
C ALA A 216 0.46 -17.97 9.92
N MET A 217 0.91 -17.18 10.90
CA MET A 217 2.33 -17.02 11.26
C MET A 217 2.82 -18.03 12.32
N PHE A 218 1.95 -18.93 12.77
CA PHE A 218 2.19 -19.84 13.90
C PHE A 218 3.48 -20.66 13.79
N LYS A 219 3.81 -21.15 12.58
CA LYS A 219 5.04 -21.90 12.26
C LYS A 219 6.07 -21.08 11.46
N GLY A 220 5.96 -19.75 11.49
CA GLY A 220 6.81 -18.86 10.70
C GLY A 220 6.57 -19.03 9.19
N ILE A 221 7.63 -18.90 8.39
CA ILE A 221 7.55 -18.96 6.92
C ILE A 221 6.94 -20.24 6.35
N LYS A 222 7.08 -21.38 7.03
CA LYS A 222 6.50 -22.67 6.60
C LYS A 222 4.98 -22.69 6.63
N SER A 223 4.36 -21.91 7.49
CA SER A 223 2.90 -21.80 7.58
C SER A 223 2.39 -20.66 6.69
N SER A 224 3.01 -19.48 6.78
CA SER A 224 2.63 -18.32 5.98
C SER A 224 2.80 -18.57 4.48
N GLY A 225 3.88 -19.26 4.06
CA GLY A 225 4.13 -19.59 2.68
C GLY A 225 3.00 -20.37 2.02
N LYS A 226 2.41 -21.34 2.72
CA LYS A 226 1.26 -22.11 2.19
C LYS A 226 0.00 -21.25 2.01
N VAL A 227 -0.26 -20.34 2.95
CA VAL A 227 -1.38 -19.40 2.85
C VAL A 227 -1.15 -18.44 1.67
N MET A 228 0.10 -18.06 1.41
CA MET A 228 0.47 -17.17 0.31
C MET A 228 0.16 -17.71 -1.08
N TYR A 229 0.12 -19.04 -1.28
CA TYR A 229 -0.33 -19.59 -2.58
C TYR A 229 -1.73 -19.12 -2.94
N PHE A 230 -2.65 -19.20 -1.99
CA PHE A 230 -4.03 -18.76 -2.20
C PHE A 230 -4.13 -17.24 -2.24
N SER A 231 -3.59 -16.56 -1.22
CA SER A 231 -3.74 -15.12 -1.05
C SER A 231 -3.06 -14.30 -2.15
N SER A 232 -2.01 -14.81 -2.78
CA SER A 232 -1.34 -14.12 -3.88
C SER A 232 -2.00 -14.33 -5.24
N VAL A 233 -2.70 -15.45 -5.48
CA VAL A 233 -3.31 -15.77 -6.78
C VAL A 233 -4.77 -15.32 -6.86
N PHE A 234 -5.52 -15.51 -5.78
CA PHE A 234 -6.95 -15.22 -5.72
C PHE A 234 -7.32 -13.79 -6.14
N PRO A 235 -6.60 -12.71 -5.73
CA PRO A 235 -6.89 -11.35 -6.14
C PRO A 235 -6.87 -11.14 -7.65
N TYR A 236 -6.00 -11.82 -8.38
CA TYR A 236 -5.92 -11.69 -9.85
C TYR A 236 -7.17 -12.26 -10.53
N VAL A 237 -7.68 -13.39 -10.03
CA VAL A 237 -8.92 -13.98 -10.55
C VAL A 237 -10.08 -13.00 -10.36
N VAL A 238 -10.16 -12.40 -9.17
CA VAL A 238 -11.20 -11.42 -8.85
C VAL A 238 -11.06 -10.14 -9.69
N LEU A 239 -9.84 -9.59 -9.81
CA LEU A 239 -9.60 -8.41 -10.66
C LEU A 239 -9.97 -8.66 -12.12
N LEU A 240 -9.68 -9.85 -12.65
CA LEU A 240 -10.09 -10.22 -14.02
C LEU A 240 -11.61 -10.31 -14.15
N CYS A 241 -12.32 -10.88 -13.17
CA CYS A 241 -13.77 -10.91 -13.16
C CYS A 241 -14.36 -9.48 -13.14
N PHE A 242 -13.81 -8.60 -12.31
CA PHE A 242 -14.22 -7.19 -12.26
C PHE A 242 -13.88 -6.44 -13.55
N LEU A 243 -12.72 -6.71 -14.16
CA LEU A 243 -12.36 -6.11 -15.44
C LEU A 243 -13.34 -6.49 -16.55
N ILE A 244 -13.62 -7.80 -16.70
CA ILE A 244 -14.60 -8.29 -17.69
C ILE A 244 -15.95 -7.63 -17.45
N ARG A 245 -16.42 -7.61 -16.20
CA ARG A 245 -17.67 -6.96 -15.84
C ARG A 245 -17.63 -5.44 -16.07
N GLY A 246 -16.56 -4.78 -15.62
CA GLY A 246 -16.36 -3.34 -15.77
C GLY A 246 -16.42 -2.88 -17.23
N LEU A 247 -15.75 -3.59 -18.13
CA LEU A 247 -15.73 -3.26 -19.56
C LEU A 247 -17.10 -3.41 -20.26
N THR A 248 -18.02 -4.19 -19.68
CA THR A 248 -19.40 -4.33 -20.21
C THR A 248 -20.35 -3.23 -19.72
N LEU A 249 -19.90 -2.34 -18.83
CA LEU A 249 -20.74 -1.28 -18.25
C LEU A 249 -20.80 -0.05 -19.17
N ASP A 250 -21.97 0.59 -19.21
CA ASP A 250 -22.15 1.86 -19.94
C ASP A 250 -21.42 3.00 -19.21
N GLY A 251 -20.44 3.62 -19.85
CA GLY A 251 -19.57 4.65 -19.24
C GLY A 251 -18.14 4.17 -18.96
N ALA A 252 -17.84 2.88 -19.12
CA ALA A 252 -16.49 2.36 -18.94
C ALA A 252 -15.47 2.98 -19.91
N ALA A 253 -15.88 3.22 -21.16
CA ALA A 253 -15.04 3.81 -22.19
C ALA A 253 -14.61 5.24 -21.82
N GLU A 254 -15.51 6.05 -21.25
CA GLU A 254 -15.23 7.41 -20.79
C GLU A 254 -14.25 7.42 -19.62
N GLY A 255 -14.41 6.51 -18.66
CA GLY A 255 -13.46 6.35 -17.57
C GLY A 255 -12.07 5.94 -18.05
N LEU A 256 -11.97 4.97 -18.96
CA LEU A 256 -10.69 4.57 -19.54
C LEU A 256 -10.06 5.68 -20.39
N LYS A 257 -10.86 6.43 -21.16
CA LYS A 257 -10.38 7.60 -21.91
C LYS A 257 -9.75 8.64 -20.97
N TYR A 258 -10.37 8.90 -19.83
CA TYR A 258 -9.81 9.79 -18.80
C TYR A 258 -8.44 9.27 -18.29
N MET A 259 -8.34 7.97 -17.98
CA MET A 259 -7.09 7.34 -17.53
C MET A 259 -5.96 7.50 -18.56
N PHE A 260 -6.23 7.34 -19.85
CA PHE A 260 -5.21 7.38 -20.90
C PHE A 260 -5.00 8.77 -21.51
N SER A 261 -5.72 9.80 -21.07
CA SER A 261 -5.51 11.19 -21.53
C SER A 261 -4.38 11.84 -20.71
N PRO A 262 -3.16 11.98 -21.23
CA PRO A 262 -2.04 12.51 -20.45
C PRO A 262 -2.15 14.03 -20.36
N LYS A 263 -2.27 14.55 -19.15
CA LYS A 263 -2.18 15.99 -18.84
C LYS A 263 -0.73 16.28 -18.41
N LEU A 264 0.20 16.45 -19.37
CA LEU A 264 1.64 16.61 -19.10
C LEU A 264 2.00 17.88 -18.30
N GLU A 265 1.14 18.89 -18.30
CA GLU A 265 1.30 20.12 -17.50
C GLU A 265 1.49 19.85 -16.02
N ILE A 266 0.96 18.74 -15.51
CA ILE A 266 1.05 18.33 -14.11
C ILE A 266 2.49 18.00 -13.69
N TRP A 267 3.39 17.66 -14.62
CA TRP A 267 4.80 17.40 -14.32
C TRP A 267 5.56 18.62 -13.79
N ALA A 268 5.02 19.82 -13.95
CA ALA A 268 5.55 21.03 -13.34
C ALA A 268 5.32 21.09 -11.81
N ASP A 269 4.35 20.31 -11.29
CA ASP A 269 4.07 20.26 -9.86
C ASP A 269 4.97 19.26 -9.12
N VAL A 270 5.77 19.77 -8.20
CA VAL A 270 6.66 18.97 -7.33
C VAL A 270 5.88 17.95 -6.48
N GLN A 271 4.62 18.22 -6.15
CA GLN A 271 3.79 17.31 -5.35
C GLN A 271 3.49 16.01 -6.11
N VAL A 272 3.30 16.08 -7.42
CA VAL A 272 3.07 14.88 -8.26
C VAL A 272 4.29 13.97 -8.23
N TRP A 273 5.50 14.53 -8.33
CA TRP A 273 6.74 13.77 -8.21
C TRP A 273 6.88 13.11 -6.84
N ARG A 274 6.61 13.87 -5.77
CA ARG A 274 6.66 13.35 -4.40
C ARG A 274 5.69 12.18 -4.22
N GLN A 275 4.45 12.29 -4.68
CA GLN A 275 3.44 11.25 -4.59
C GLN A 275 3.83 10.02 -5.41
N ALA A 276 4.33 10.19 -6.62
CA ALA A 276 4.79 9.09 -7.46
C ALA A 276 5.99 8.34 -6.85
N PHE A 277 6.97 9.07 -6.32
CA PHE A 277 8.09 8.47 -5.57
C PHE A 277 7.62 7.69 -4.35
N THR A 278 6.80 8.31 -3.52
CA THR A 278 6.26 7.66 -2.31
C THR A 278 5.51 6.38 -2.67
N GLN A 279 4.72 6.41 -3.75
CA GLN A 279 4.00 5.24 -4.23
C GLN A 279 4.94 4.11 -4.69
N VAL A 280 6.07 4.41 -5.35
CA VAL A 280 7.08 3.40 -5.71
C VAL A 280 7.64 2.70 -4.46
N PHE A 281 7.94 3.47 -3.40
CA PHE A 281 8.45 2.90 -2.14
C PHE A 281 7.44 1.96 -1.48
N PHE A 282 6.20 2.42 -1.33
CA PHE A 282 5.15 1.61 -0.72
C PHE A 282 4.80 0.39 -1.55
N ALA A 283 4.71 0.54 -2.88
CA ALA A 283 4.37 -0.55 -3.78
C ALA A 283 5.41 -1.67 -3.77
N LEU A 284 6.69 -1.35 -3.68
CA LEU A 284 7.76 -2.34 -3.60
C LEU A 284 8.08 -2.76 -2.17
N GLY A 285 7.60 -2.04 -1.15
CA GLY A 285 7.90 -2.33 0.26
C GLY A 285 9.34 -2.03 0.65
N LEU A 286 9.97 -1.00 0.06
CA LEU A 286 11.36 -0.62 0.32
C LEU A 286 11.53 -0.03 1.72
N GLY A 287 12.62 -0.37 2.41
CA GLY A 287 12.96 0.16 3.72
C GLY A 287 12.30 -0.55 4.90
N PHE A 288 11.30 -1.39 4.65
CA PHE A 288 10.63 -2.15 5.70
C PHE A 288 11.51 -3.26 6.32
N GLY A 289 12.52 -3.73 5.61
CA GLY A 289 13.31 -4.88 6.03
C GLY A 289 12.63 -6.23 5.77
N SER A 290 11.37 -6.26 5.34
CA SER A 290 10.61 -7.46 5.00
C SER A 290 11.21 -8.15 3.77
N ILE A 291 11.65 -7.40 2.77
CA ILE A 291 12.34 -7.90 1.58
C ILE A 291 13.65 -8.57 1.97
N ILE A 292 14.42 -7.94 2.85
CA ILE A 292 15.65 -8.48 3.42
C ILE A 292 15.35 -9.77 4.18
N ALA A 293 14.29 -9.78 5.00
CA ALA A 293 13.87 -10.95 5.76
C ALA A 293 13.52 -12.13 4.83
N TYR A 294 12.65 -11.92 3.84
CA TYR A 294 12.26 -12.98 2.90
C TYR A 294 13.43 -13.50 2.06
N SER A 295 14.26 -12.60 1.52
CA SER A 295 15.42 -12.99 0.71
C SER A 295 16.50 -13.71 1.54
N SER A 296 16.57 -13.47 2.85
CA SER A 296 17.53 -14.10 3.75
C SER A 296 17.31 -15.61 3.95
N TYR A 297 16.12 -16.11 3.63
CA TYR A 297 15.80 -17.54 3.66
C TYR A 297 16.15 -18.27 2.36
N ASN A 298 16.55 -17.53 1.31
CA ASN A 298 16.99 -18.12 0.05
C ASN A 298 18.37 -18.74 0.15
N GLN A 299 18.64 -19.70 -0.75
CA GLN A 299 20.00 -20.16 -1.00
C GLN A 299 20.81 -19.06 -1.67
N ARG A 300 22.12 -19.01 -1.41
CA ARG A 300 23.00 -17.97 -1.96
C ARG A 300 23.06 -17.94 -3.50
N ASN A 301 22.89 -19.08 -4.15
CA ASN A 301 22.92 -19.22 -5.62
C ASN A 301 21.61 -18.83 -6.31
N ASN A 302 20.57 -18.39 -5.58
CA ASN A 302 19.33 -17.94 -6.18
C ASN A 302 19.54 -16.65 -6.99
N ASN A 303 18.80 -16.52 -8.11
CA ASN A 303 18.93 -15.38 -9.01
C ASN A 303 18.07 -14.19 -8.56
N CYS A 304 18.53 -13.46 -7.54
CA CYS A 304 17.83 -12.30 -6.98
C CYS A 304 17.67 -11.13 -7.99
N HIS A 305 18.57 -11.03 -8.99
CA HIS A 305 18.44 -10.02 -10.05
C HIS A 305 17.21 -10.28 -10.93
N ARG A 306 16.99 -11.53 -11.35
CA ARG A 306 15.79 -11.90 -12.10
C ARG A 306 14.54 -11.73 -11.25
N ASP A 307 14.60 -12.12 -9.99
CA ASP A 307 13.48 -12.02 -9.06
C ASP A 307 13.08 -10.55 -8.86
N SER A 308 14.06 -9.63 -8.71
CA SER A 308 13.75 -8.19 -8.55
C SER A 308 13.02 -7.60 -9.75
N ILE A 309 13.47 -7.90 -10.97
CA ILE A 309 12.82 -7.41 -12.19
C ILE A 309 11.42 -8.02 -12.33
N THR A 310 11.30 -9.34 -12.11
CA THR A 310 10.02 -10.02 -12.30
C THR A 310 8.96 -9.56 -11.28
N VAL A 311 9.31 -9.46 -10.00
CA VAL A 311 8.38 -9.00 -8.95
C VAL A 311 7.98 -7.54 -9.19
N SER A 312 8.92 -6.66 -9.51
CA SER A 312 8.60 -5.25 -9.81
C SER A 312 7.72 -5.11 -11.06
N THR A 313 7.96 -5.93 -12.09
CA THR A 313 7.11 -5.93 -13.30
C THR A 313 5.70 -6.42 -12.98
N ILE A 314 5.55 -7.48 -12.19
CA ILE A 314 4.24 -7.99 -11.77
C ILE A 314 3.52 -6.94 -10.92
N ASN A 315 4.21 -6.29 -9.98
CA ASN A 315 3.63 -5.22 -9.17
C ASN A 315 3.10 -4.07 -10.04
N PHE A 316 3.88 -3.62 -11.03
CA PHE A 316 3.46 -2.60 -11.98
C PHE A 316 2.24 -3.03 -12.81
N LEU A 317 2.30 -4.23 -13.41
CA LEU A 317 1.18 -4.75 -14.20
C LEU A 317 -0.10 -4.91 -13.36
N THR A 318 0.03 -5.28 -12.09
CA THR A 318 -1.10 -5.35 -11.15
C THR A 318 -1.68 -3.96 -10.88
N SER A 319 -0.85 -2.94 -10.68
CA SER A 319 -1.31 -1.56 -10.51
C SER A 319 -2.06 -1.05 -11.74
N VAL A 320 -1.58 -1.37 -12.94
CA VAL A 320 -2.27 -1.05 -14.21
C VAL A 320 -3.60 -1.81 -14.32
N LEU A 321 -3.60 -3.11 -14.05
CA LEU A 321 -4.82 -3.94 -14.08
C LEU A 321 -5.87 -3.41 -13.09
N ALA A 322 -5.48 -3.11 -11.87
CA ALA A 322 -6.36 -2.52 -10.87
C ALA A 322 -6.89 -1.14 -11.31
N SER A 323 -6.04 -0.30 -11.92
CA SER A 323 -6.47 0.99 -12.45
C SER A 323 -7.48 0.84 -13.59
N LEU A 324 -7.30 -0.11 -14.50
CA LEU A 324 -8.28 -0.39 -15.55
C LEU A 324 -9.65 -0.77 -14.96
N VAL A 325 -9.66 -1.61 -13.91
CA VAL A 325 -10.88 -1.98 -13.19
C VAL A 325 -11.50 -0.74 -12.55
N VAL A 326 -10.72 0.01 -11.79
CA VAL A 326 -11.19 1.20 -11.04
C VAL A 326 -11.75 2.24 -11.99
N PHE A 327 -11.02 2.61 -13.05
CA PHE A 327 -11.48 3.64 -13.98
C PHE A 327 -12.70 3.22 -14.79
N SER A 328 -12.84 1.94 -15.16
CA SER A 328 -14.06 1.45 -15.82
C SER A 328 -15.28 1.55 -14.90
N VAL A 329 -15.12 1.22 -13.62
CA VAL A 329 -16.19 1.29 -12.61
C VAL A 329 -16.51 2.74 -12.25
N LEU A 330 -15.50 3.62 -12.10
CA LEU A 330 -15.70 5.05 -11.85
C LEU A 330 -16.40 5.74 -13.03
N GLY A 331 -16.03 5.40 -14.26
CA GLY A 331 -16.69 5.93 -15.44
C GLY A 331 -18.18 5.56 -15.50
N PHE A 332 -18.52 4.31 -15.20
CA PHE A 332 -19.90 3.86 -15.07
C PHE A 332 -20.65 4.61 -13.97
N ARG A 333 -20.06 4.70 -12.76
CA ARG A 333 -20.63 5.46 -11.64
C ARG A 333 -20.88 6.91 -12.02
N ALA A 334 -19.89 7.59 -12.59
CA ALA A 334 -19.98 9.00 -12.99
C ALA A 334 -21.09 9.23 -14.02
N LYS A 335 -21.19 8.36 -15.03
CA LYS A 335 -22.25 8.45 -16.03
C LYS A 335 -23.64 8.24 -15.44
N THR A 336 -23.77 7.31 -14.48
CA THR A 336 -25.03 7.07 -13.77
C THR A 336 -25.41 8.27 -12.90
N LEU A 337 -24.47 8.84 -12.16
CA LEU A 337 -24.70 10.04 -11.35
C LEU A 337 -25.04 11.26 -12.22
N SER A 338 -24.36 11.47 -13.34
CA SER A 338 -24.68 12.54 -14.28
C SER A 338 -26.08 12.38 -14.86
N LYS A 339 -26.50 11.16 -15.25
CA LYS A 339 -27.86 10.89 -15.71
C LYS A 339 -28.91 11.19 -14.62
N ALA A 340 -28.64 10.77 -13.38
CA ALA A 340 -29.52 11.07 -12.25
C ALA A 340 -29.65 12.58 -12.00
N CYS A 341 -28.54 13.31 -12.02
CA CYS A 341 -28.50 14.78 -11.89
C CYS A 341 -29.31 15.47 -13.00
N ILE A 342 -29.16 15.04 -14.26
CA ILE A 342 -29.91 15.57 -15.40
C ILE A 342 -31.41 15.33 -15.21
N SER A 343 -31.81 14.13 -14.78
CA SER A 343 -33.20 13.79 -14.51
C SER A 343 -33.82 14.67 -13.41
N GLU A 344 -33.04 14.95 -12.34
CA GLU A 344 -33.48 15.83 -11.25
C GLU A 344 -33.60 17.29 -11.72
N ASN A 345 -32.60 17.80 -12.45
CA ASN A 345 -32.64 19.15 -13.02
C ASN A 345 -33.82 19.35 -13.98
N LEU A 346 -34.13 18.34 -14.82
CA LEU A 346 -35.28 18.39 -15.71
C LEU A 346 -36.62 18.43 -14.97
N LYS A 347 -36.74 17.71 -13.83
CA LYS A 347 -37.93 17.81 -12.97
C LYS A 347 -38.07 19.21 -12.37
N LEU A 348 -36.98 19.78 -11.83
CA LEU A 348 -36.99 21.16 -11.31
C LEU A 348 -37.36 22.17 -12.41
N LEU A 349 -36.83 22.03 -13.62
CA LEU A 349 -37.19 22.88 -14.76
C LEU A 349 -38.65 22.76 -15.13
N SER A 350 -39.22 21.54 -15.09
CA SER A 350 -40.64 21.31 -15.35
C SER A 350 -41.55 21.99 -14.31
N GLU A 351 -41.16 21.96 -13.02
CA GLU A 351 -41.87 22.62 -11.93
C GLU A 351 -41.83 24.15 -12.04
N VAL A 352 -40.66 24.69 -12.41
CA VAL A 352 -40.46 26.13 -12.64
C VAL A 352 -41.25 26.59 -13.88
N ALA A 353 -41.24 25.79 -14.97
CA ALA A 353 -42.01 26.11 -16.18
C ALA A 353 -43.52 26.07 -15.97
N LEU A 354 -44.00 25.18 -15.08
CA LEU A 354 -45.42 25.12 -14.69
C LEU A 354 -45.85 26.30 -13.79
N SER A 355 -44.91 26.88 -13.00
CA SER A 355 -45.18 28.00 -12.12
C SER A 355 -45.11 29.37 -12.82
N SER A 356 -44.41 29.47 -13.94
CA SER A 356 -44.26 30.71 -14.72
C SER A 356 -45.24 30.71 -15.91
N VAL A 357 -46.36 31.43 -15.71
CA VAL A 357 -47.42 31.70 -16.73
C VAL A 357 -46.93 32.68 -17.78
N SER A 358 -45.73 32.56 -18.31
CA SER A 358 -45.25 33.42 -19.43
C SER A 358 -44.55 32.53 -20.48
N SER A 359 -45.17 32.56 -21.63
CA SER A 359 -44.77 31.96 -22.89
C SER A 359 -43.27 32.20 -23.23
N SER A 360 -42.42 31.30 -22.79
CA SER A 360 -41.04 31.16 -23.32
C SER A 360 -40.92 29.82 -24.04
N PRO A 361 -40.27 29.78 -25.21
CA PRO A 361 -40.12 28.57 -26.00
C PRO A 361 -39.11 27.57 -25.40
N LEU A 362 -39.24 27.27 -24.11
CA LEU A 362 -38.51 26.19 -23.44
C LEU A 362 -39.25 24.85 -23.58
N LEU A 363 -39.67 24.54 -24.81
CA LEU A 363 -40.18 23.23 -25.15
C LEU A 363 -39.03 22.33 -25.61
N ILE A 364 -38.16 21.93 -24.67
CA ILE A 364 -37.60 20.59 -24.74
C ILE A 364 -38.82 19.66 -24.52
N ASN A 365 -39.17 18.91 -25.54
CA ASN A 365 -40.23 17.90 -25.42
C ASN A 365 -39.92 16.96 -24.24
N ILE A 366 -40.53 17.22 -23.07
CA ILE A 366 -40.29 16.54 -21.80
C ILE A 366 -40.72 15.06 -21.87
N THR A 367 -41.36 14.65 -22.96
CA THR A 367 -41.78 13.27 -23.22
C THR A 367 -40.62 12.29 -23.52
N GLU A 368 -39.40 12.76 -23.77
CA GLU A 368 -38.21 11.92 -24.06
C GLU A 368 -37.06 12.16 -23.06
N VAL A 369 -37.35 12.41 -21.81
CA VAL A 369 -36.36 12.68 -20.73
C VAL A 369 -35.33 11.54 -20.57
N GLU A 370 -35.69 10.31 -20.91
CA GLU A 370 -34.78 9.15 -20.84
C GLU A 370 -33.73 9.11 -21.95
N LEU A 371 -33.85 9.94 -22.99
CA LEU A 371 -33.01 9.90 -24.20
C LEU A 371 -31.98 11.04 -24.31
N ILE A 372 -31.98 12.00 -23.39
CA ILE A 372 -31.01 13.12 -23.44
C ILE A 372 -29.62 12.64 -23.02
N SER A 373 -28.67 12.68 -23.96
CA SER A 373 -27.28 12.34 -23.66
C SER A 373 -26.64 13.39 -22.75
N VAL A 374 -25.69 12.97 -21.90
CA VAL A 374 -24.92 13.89 -21.02
C VAL A 374 -24.25 15.01 -21.81
N GLU A 375 -23.76 14.70 -23.02
CA GLU A 375 -23.12 15.67 -23.91
C GLU A 375 -24.11 16.71 -24.46
N THR A 376 -25.31 16.28 -24.83
CA THR A 376 -26.36 17.18 -25.31
C THR A 376 -26.81 18.13 -24.20
N TYR A 377 -26.99 17.62 -22.96
CA TYR A 377 -27.34 18.44 -21.81
C TYR A 377 -26.24 19.46 -21.47
N LYS A 378 -24.97 19.04 -21.50
CA LYS A 378 -23.82 19.92 -21.27
C LYS A 378 -23.77 21.06 -22.28
N HIS A 379 -23.91 20.75 -23.57
CA HIS A 379 -23.92 21.75 -24.63
C HIS A 379 -25.08 22.74 -24.45
N TRP A 380 -26.27 22.23 -24.11
CA TRP A 380 -27.42 23.10 -23.84
C TRP A 380 -27.16 24.00 -22.62
N TYR A 381 -26.62 23.46 -21.54
CA TYR A 381 -26.31 24.22 -20.32
C TYR A 381 -25.25 25.32 -20.59
N GLU A 382 -24.24 25.05 -21.39
CA GLU A 382 -23.20 26.02 -21.75
C GLU A 382 -23.73 27.14 -22.65
N VAL A 383 -24.66 26.85 -23.57
CA VAL A 383 -25.20 27.83 -24.52
C VAL A 383 -26.35 28.66 -23.92
N GLU A 384 -27.30 28.03 -23.29
CA GLU A 384 -28.54 28.66 -22.81
C GLU A 384 -28.56 28.88 -21.28
N GLY A 385 -27.82 28.09 -20.51
CA GLY A 385 -27.80 28.16 -19.07
C GLY A 385 -27.30 29.47 -18.48
N HIS A 386 -26.35 30.11 -19.15
CA HIS A 386 -25.86 31.44 -18.79
C HIS A 386 -26.91 32.55 -19.05
N GLN A 387 -27.75 32.41 -20.09
CA GLN A 387 -28.78 33.37 -20.42
C GLN A 387 -29.98 33.31 -19.48
N LEU A 388 -30.27 32.14 -18.94
CA LEU A 388 -31.43 31.86 -18.09
C LEU A 388 -31.16 31.99 -16.59
N ASN A 389 -29.94 32.37 -16.16
CA ASN A 389 -29.53 32.47 -14.75
C ASN A 389 -29.88 31.22 -13.93
N LEU A 390 -29.66 30.05 -14.51
CA LEU A 390 -30.05 28.74 -13.94
C LEU A 390 -29.40 28.45 -12.58
N ALA A 391 -28.26 29.08 -12.28
CA ALA A 391 -27.61 28.99 -10.98
C ALA A 391 -28.51 29.53 -9.83
N GLY A 392 -29.38 30.49 -10.12
CA GLY A 392 -30.36 31.01 -9.16
C GLY A 392 -31.46 29.99 -8.79
N TYR A 393 -31.68 28.96 -9.62
CA TYR A 393 -32.65 27.89 -9.41
C TYR A 393 -32.01 26.58 -8.93
N ASN A 394 -30.74 26.61 -8.49
CA ASN A 394 -29.99 25.46 -8.01
C ASN A 394 -29.78 24.34 -9.07
N ILE A 395 -29.80 24.69 -10.35
CA ILE A 395 -29.61 23.79 -11.47
C ILE A 395 -28.11 23.69 -11.77
N SER A 396 -27.53 22.48 -11.71
CA SER A 396 -26.10 22.22 -11.87
C SER A 396 -25.76 21.77 -13.29
N ASN A 397 -24.48 21.92 -13.68
CA ASN A 397 -23.97 21.50 -14.99
C ASN A 397 -23.98 19.96 -15.20
N CYS A 398 -24.18 19.15 -14.15
CA CYS A 398 -24.13 17.67 -14.20
C CYS A 398 -22.92 17.12 -14.96
N SER A 399 -21.75 17.77 -14.82
CA SER A 399 -20.52 17.41 -15.50
C SER A 399 -20.07 16.00 -15.13
N LEU A 400 -19.67 15.21 -16.14
CA LEU A 400 -19.10 13.88 -15.94
C LEU A 400 -17.79 13.95 -15.13
N GLU A 401 -16.97 14.98 -15.36
CA GLU A 401 -15.68 15.19 -14.66
C GLU A 401 -15.91 15.47 -13.17
N ASP A 402 -16.89 16.31 -12.82
CA ASP A 402 -17.25 16.58 -11.43
C ASP A 402 -17.82 15.33 -10.72
N ALA A 403 -18.61 14.54 -11.45
CA ALA A 403 -19.14 13.27 -10.95
C ALA A 403 -18.04 12.23 -10.72
N MET A 404 -16.98 12.21 -11.55
CA MET A 404 -15.82 11.34 -11.34
C MET A 404 -15.01 11.75 -10.12
N ASN A 405 -14.92 13.02 -9.80
CA ASN A 405 -14.13 13.54 -8.67
C ASN A 405 -14.82 13.37 -7.30
N LYS A 406 -16.14 13.15 -7.27
CA LYS A 406 -16.88 13.00 -6.01
C LYS A 406 -16.52 11.72 -5.25
N GLY A 407 -16.10 11.83 -3.98
CA GLY A 407 -15.93 10.72 -3.05
C GLY A 407 -14.80 9.75 -3.40
N VAL A 408 -13.74 10.20 -4.04
CA VAL A 408 -12.64 9.35 -4.56
C VAL A 408 -11.36 9.50 -3.73
N GLU A 409 -11.40 10.14 -2.55
CA GLU A 409 -10.19 10.38 -1.76
C GLU A 409 -9.88 9.25 -0.76
N GLY A 410 -8.60 8.88 -0.68
CA GLY A 410 -8.07 7.94 0.32
C GLY A 410 -8.77 6.58 0.33
N THR A 411 -9.10 6.09 1.53
CA THR A 411 -9.85 4.84 1.74
C THR A 411 -11.29 4.92 1.22
N GLY A 412 -11.83 6.13 1.01
CA GLY A 412 -13.15 6.37 0.44
C GLY A 412 -13.32 5.75 -0.95
N LEU A 413 -12.25 5.63 -1.75
CA LEU A 413 -12.35 4.95 -3.05
C LEU A 413 -12.85 3.50 -2.91
N ALA A 414 -12.33 2.73 -1.96
CA ALA A 414 -12.70 1.34 -1.77
C ALA A 414 -14.05 1.17 -1.04
N PHE A 415 -14.28 1.97 0.01
CA PHE A 415 -15.41 1.79 0.93
C PHE A 415 -16.63 2.67 0.60
N ILE A 416 -16.51 3.67 -0.25
CA ILE A 416 -17.59 4.54 -0.72
C ILE A 416 -17.83 4.36 -2.21
N ALA A 417 -16.86 4.76 -3.06
CA ALA A 417 -17.08 4.81 -4.50
C ALA A 417 -17.30 3.43 -5.14
N PHE A 418 -16.52 2.42 -4.73
CA PHE A 418 -16.70 1.05 -5.23
C PHE A 418 -17.96 0.39 -4.69
N THR A 419 -18.29 0.59 -3.41
CA THR A 419 -19.52 0.06 -2.80
C THR A 419 -20.76 0.66 -3.48
N GLU A 420 -20.74 1.94 -3.81
CA GLU A 420 -21.82 2.61 -4.55
C GLU A 420 -21.99 2.00 -5.94
N ALA A 421 -20.91 1.83 -6.69
CA ALA A 421 -20.96 1.20 -8.00
C ALA A 421 -21.48 -0.24 -7.95
N MET A 422 -21.10 -1.01 -6.92
CA MET A 422 -21.56 -2.39 -6.76
C MET A 422 -23.05 -2.50 -6.44
N THR A 423 -23.67 -1.48 -5.82
CA THR A 423 -25.14 -1.50 -5.61
C THR A 423 -25.92 -1.49 -6.91
N LEU A 424 -25.32 -0.98 -7.99
CA LEU A 424 -25.91 -0.88 -9.33
C LEU A 424 -25.68 -2.16 -10.17
N PHE A 425 -24.89 -3.13 -9.66
CA PHE A 425 -24.64 -4.37 -10.38
C PHE A 425 -25.76 -5.39 -10.15
N PRO A 426 -26.11 -6.22 -11.15
CA PRO A 426 -26.94 -7.38 -10.92
C PRO A 426 -26.23 -8.34 -9.95
N ALA A 427 -26.98 -8.93 -9.01
CA ALA A 427 -26.42 -9.75 -7.93
C ALA A 427 -25.39 -8.99 -7.06
N SER A 428 -25.68 -7.76 -6.67
CA SER A 428 -24.82 -6.89 -5.89
C SER A 428 -24.21 -7.53 -4.62
N PRO A 429 -24.90 -8.40 -3.83
CA PRO A 429 -24.29 -9.08 -2.70
C PRO A 429 -23.10 -9.97 -3.08
N PHE A 430 -23.20 -10.68 -4.21
CA PHE A 430 -22.11 -11.54 -4.70
C PHE A 430 -20.85 -10.72 -5.04
N TRP A 431 -21.02 -9.64 -5.81
CA TRP A 431 -19.89 -8.77 -6.20
C TRP A 431 -19.25 -8.09 -5.00
N SER A 432 -20.07 -7.64 -4.04
CA SER A 432 -19.59 -7.02 -2.80
C SER A 432 -18.80 -8.02 -1.94
N ALA A 433 -19.32 -9.22 -1.73
CA ALA A 433 -18.62 -10.25 -0.97
C ALA A 433 -17.30 -10.64 -1.63
N LEU A 434 -17.28 -10.79 -2.96
CA LEU A 434 -16.08 -11.13 -3.74
C LEU A 434 -15.03 -10.03 -3.64
N PHE A 435 -15.44 -8.75 -3.73
CA PHE A 435 -14.55 -7.60 -3.60
C PHE A 435 -13.89 -7.50 -2.21
N PHE A 436 -14.69 -7.59 -1.14
CA PHE A 436 -14.14 -7.52 0.21
C PHE A 436 -13.31 -8.74 0.60
N LEU A 437 -13.64 -9.91 0.08
CA LEU A 437 -12.78 -11.10 0.21
C LEU A 437 -11.43 -10.90 -0.51
N MET A 438 -11.43 -10.24 -1.66
CA MET A 438 -10.19 -9.88 -2.36
C MET A 438 -9.36 -8.89 -1.53
N LEU A 439 -9.97 -7.82 -1.00
CA LEU A 439 -9.27 -6.85 -0.15
C LEU A 439 -8.69 -7.52 1.10
N LEU A 440 -9.45 -8.43 1.72
CA LEU A 440 -8.99 -9.21 2.87
C LEU A 440 -7.73 -10.02 2.52
N ASN A 441 -7.73 -10.73 1.39
CA ASN A 441 -6.57 -11.53 0.96
C ASN A 441 -5.35 -10.67 0.63
N LEU A 442 -5.54 -9.54 -0.07
CA LEU A 442 -4.47 -8.58 -0.35
C LEU A 442 -3.88 -7.99 0.94
N GLY A 443 -4.75 -7.64 1.90
CA GLY A 443 -4.32 -7.14 3.19
C GLY A 443 -3.51 -8.16 3.97
N LEU A 444 -3.99 -9.40 4.06
CA LEU A 444 -3.32 -10.47 4.79
C LEU A 444 -1.94 -10.80 4.20
N SER A 445 -1.80 -10.88 2.87
CA SER A 445 -0.51 -11.18 2.24
C SER A 445 0.56 -10.12 2.55
N THR A 446 0.20 -8.85 2.48
CA THR A 446 1.10 -7.75 2.87
C THR A 446 1.41 -7.78 4.37
N MET A 447 0.41 -8.08 5.19
CA MET A 447 0.57 -8.16 6.65
C MET A 447 1.55 -9.25 7.08
N PHE A 448 1.55 -10.41 6.40
CA PHE A 448 2.52 -11.47 6.68
C PHE A 448 3.97 -11.00 6.43
N GLY A 449 4.21 -10.29 5.33
CA GLY A 449 5.52 -9.71 5.05
C GLY A 449 5.94 -8.65 6.06
N THR A 450 5.02 -7.79 6.49
CA THR A 450 5.27 -6.78 7.51
C THR A 450 5.63 -7.43 8.85
N MET A 451 4.92 -8.48 9.24
CA MET A 451 5.24 -9.24 10.46
C MET A 451 6.59 -9.96 10.36
N GLU A 452 6.95 -10.54 9.23
CA GLU A 452 8.29 -11.13 9.03
C GLU A 452 9.39 -10.05 9.10
N GLY A 453 9.11 -8.83 8.66
CA GLY A 453 10.01 -7.68 8.83
C GLY A 453 10.29 -7.32 10.28
N ILE A 454 9.42 -7.74 11.22
CA ILE A 454 9.59 -7.57 12.68
C ILE A 454 10.17 -8.82 13.31
N LEU A 455 9.52 -9.97 13.08
CA LEU A 455 9.82 -11.22 13.79
C LEU A 455 11.20 -11.78 13.44
N THR A 456 11.57 -11.75 12.16
CA THR A 456 12.83 -12.30 11.67
C THR A 456 14.05 -11.57 12.21
N PRO A 457 14.19 -10.23 12.10
CA PRO A 457 15.35 -9.52 12.63
C PRO A 457 15.52 -9.64 14.14
N LEU A 458 14.41 -9.60 14.88
CA LEU A 458 14.43 -9.73 16.34
C LEU A 458 14.80 -11.15 16.78
N SER A 459 14.25 -12.18 16.11
CA SER A 459 14.62 -13.58 16.37
C SER A 459 16.07 -13.89 16.03
N ASP A 460 16.62 -13.27 14.98
CA ASP A 460 18.02 -13.43 14.61
C ASP A 460 18.96 -12.76 15.62
N THR A 461 18.53 -11.64 16.20
CA THR A 461 19.33 -10.86 17.15
C THR A 461 19.30 -11.45 18.55
N PHE A 462 18.13 -11.92 19.03
CA PHE A 462 17.95 -12.40 20.38
C PHE A 462 17.74 -13.91 20.43
N SER A 463 18.70 -14.66 20.96
CA SER A 463 18.66 -16.14 21.06
C SER A 463 17.45 -16.65 21.87
N PHE A 464 16.99 -15.90 22.87
CA PHE A 464 15.80 -16.22 23.66
C PHE A 464 14.53 -16.22 22.77
N LEU A 465 14.34 -15.22 21.92
CA LEU A 465 13.20 -15.12 21.01
C LEU A 465 13.24 -16.22 19.94
N ARG A 466 14.45 -16.61 19.50
CA ARG A 466 14.65 -17.71 18.54
C ARG A 466 14.20 -19.05 19.13
N LYS A 467 14.45 -19.30 20.41
CA LYS A 467 14.02 -20.55 21.10
C LYS A 467 12.51 -20.61 21.27
N HIS A 468 11.85 -19.46 21.47
CA HIS A 468 10.43 -19.35 21.78
C HIS A 468 9.65 -18.60 20.70
N LYS A 469 9.93 -18.89 19.42
CA LYS A 469 9.31 -18.19 18.27
C LYS A 469 7.78 -18.11 18.36
N LEU A 470 7.13 -19.20 18.76
CA LEU A 470 5.68 -19.26 18.87
C LEU A 470 5.15 -18.25 19.90
N ILE A 471 5.71 -18.30 21.13
CA ILE A 471 5.29 -17.39 22.20
C ILE A 471 5.55 -15.94 21.78
N PHE A 472 6.69 -15.68 21.15
CA PHE A 472 7.02 -14.36 20.64
C PHE A 472 6.00 -13.86 19.60
N THR A 473 5.61 -14.70 18.63
CA THR A 473 4.59 -14.34 17.63
C THR A 473 3.24 -14.03 18.29
N VAL A 474 2.77 -14.90 19.20
CA VAL A 474 1.51 -14.70 19.92
C VAL A 474 1.55 -13.42 20.76
N CYS A 475 2.61 -13.20 21.54
CA CYS A 475 2.76 -11.99 22.34
C CYS A 475 2.81 -10.72 21.49
N SER A 476 3.49 -10.76 20.34
CA SER A 476 3.53 -9.63 19.40
C SER A 476 2.15 -9.31 18.83
N CYS A 477 1.37 -10.33 18.43
CA CYS A 477 0.00 -10.13 17.94
C CYS A 477 -0.93 -9.59 19.02
N VAL A 478 -0.84 -10.11 20.26
CA VAL A 478 -1.65 -9.64 21.39
C VAL A 478 -1.29 -8.19 21.75
N LEU A 479 0.00 -7.87 21.81
CA LEU A 479 0.45 -6.50 22.07
C LEU A 479 -0.03 -5.53 21.00
N ALA A 480 0.11 -5.92 19.74
CA ALA A 480 -0.35 -5.11 18.61
C ALA A 480 -1.88 -4.95 18.60
N PHE A 481 -2.64 -5.97 18.98
CA PHE A 481 -4.09 -5.87 19.17
C PHE A 481 -4.44 -4.87 20.27
N VAL A 482 -3.79 -4.95 21.44
CA VAL A 482 -4.05 -4.04 22.57
C VAL A 482 -3.76 -2.58 22.18
N VAL A 483 -2.63 -2.32 21.52
CA VAL A 483 -2.32 -0.97 21.00
C VAL A 483 -3.30 -0.57 19.88
N GLY A 484 -3.70 -1.53 19.05
CA GLY A 484 -4.66 -1.35 17.96
C GLY A 484 -6.07 -0.95 18.42
N LEU A 485 -6.43 -1.17 19.69
CA LEU A 485 -7.70 -0.70 20.26
C LEU A 485 -7.87 0.82 20.15
N LEU A 486 -6.78 1.58 20.12
CA LEU A 486 -6.83 3.02 19.86
C LEU A 486 -7.57 3.36 18.56
N PHE A 487 -7.41 2.55 17.52
CA PHE A 487 -8.03 2.77 16.21
C PHE A 487 -9.48 2.30 16.13
N THR A 488 -9.99 1.60 17.14
CA THR A 488 -11.39 1.14 17.18
C THR A 488 -12.32 2.10 17.93
N GLN A 489 -11.77 3.19 18.46
CA GLN A 489 -12.58 4.30 18.99
C GLN A 489 -13.28 5.04 17.86
N ARG A 490 -14.31 5.82 18.17
CA ARG A 490 -15.04 6.61 17.18
C ARG A 490 -14.15 7.64 16.44
N CYS A 491 -13.14 8.19 17.09
CA CYS A 491 -12.11 9.03 16.45
C CYS A 491 -11.01 8.22 15.76
N GLY A 492 -11.06 6.89 15.81
CA GLY A 492 -9.99 6.00 15.37
C GLY A 492 -9.57 6.17 13.90
N ASN A 493 -10.52 6.50 13.01
CA ASN A 493 -10.22 6.76 11.60
C ASN A 493 -9.21 7.91 11.41
N TYR A 494 -9.27 8.93 12.25
CA TYR A 494 -8.33 10.06 12.20
C TYR A 494 -6.91 9.63 12.59
N PHE A 495 -6.80 8.71 13.56
CA PHE A 495 -5.51 8.12 13.93
C PHE A 495 -4.99 7.19 12.83
N VAL A 496 -5.85 6.41 12.16
CA VAL A 496 -5.44 5.58 11.00
C VAL A 496 -4.86 6.47 9.91
N ALA A 497 -5.54 7.56 9.55
CA ALA A 497 -5.04 8.52 8.56
C ALA A 497 -3.71 9.16 8.99
N MET A 498 -3.57 9.56 10.26
CA MET A 498 -2.32 10.10 10.82
C MET A 498 -1.16 9.09 10.71
N PHE A 499 -1.41 7.83 11.04
CA PHE A 499 -0.40 6.79 10.96
C PHE A 499 -0.04 6.47 9.50
N ASP A 500 -1.00 6.37 8.59
CA ASP A 500 -0.74 6.12 7.16
C ASP A 500 0.10 7.22 6.53
N ASP A 501 -0.23 8.47 6.79
CA ASP A 501 0.46 9.63 6.18
C ASP A 501 1.85 9.89 6.76
N TYR A 502 2.05 9.71 8.07
CA TYR A 502 3.24 10.23 8.76
C TYR A 502 4.12 9.18 9.43
N SER A 503 3.58 8.04 9.88
CA SER A 503 4.39 7.05 10.63
C SER A 503 5.38 6.29 9.76
N ALA A 504 5.09 6.16 8.47
CA ALA A 504 5.89 5.37 7.54
C ALA A 504 6.58 6.22 6.47
N THR A 505 5.87 7.17 5.85
CA THR A 505 6.35 7.87 4.64
C THR A 505 7.72 8.53 4.82
N LEU A 506 7.87 9.44 5.76
CA LEU A 506 9.13 10.15 5.99
C LEU A 506 10.22 9.26 6.62
N PRO A 507 9.92 8.43 7.65
CA PRO A 507 10.89 7.51 8.20
C PRO A 507 11.45 6.50 7.19
N LEU A 508 10.63 5.94 6.29
CA LEU A 508 11.09 5.01 5.26
C LEU A 508 12.08 5.67 4.30
N ILE A 509 11.80 6.91 3.85
CA ILE A 509 12.73 7.65 3.00
C ILE A 509 14.09 7.79 3.70
N ILE A 510 14.10 8.17 4.97
CA ILE A 510 15.33 8.31 5.76
C ILE A 510 16.06 6.97 5.87
N VAL A 511 15.34 5.90 6.24
CA VAL A 511 15.92 4.56 6.33
C VAL A 511 16.57 4.14 5.02
N VAL A 512 15.88 4.28 3.87
CA VAL A 512 16.42 3.87 2.56
C VAL A 512 17.60 4.75 2.11
N VAL A 513 17.62 6.04 2.45
CA VAL A 513 18.80 6.90 2.24
C VAL A 513 20.01 6.33 2.97
N PHE A 514 19.87 6.00 4.26
CA PHE A 514 20.97 5.42 5.04
C PHE A 514 21.33 4.00 4.58
N GLN A 515 20.38 3.17 4.17
CA GLN A 515 20.64 1.87 3.54
C GLN A 515 21.47 2.02 2.29
N THR A 516 21.09 2.94 1.40
CA THR A 516 21.80 3.20 0.14
C THR A 516 23.21 3.72 0.40
N ILE A 517 23.39 4.64 1.32
CA ILE A 517 24.72 5.15 1.74
C ILE A 517 25.56 4.00 2.31
N SER A 518 24.98 3.17 3.16
CA SER A 518 25.67 2.05 3.81
C SER A 518 26.21 1.04 2.79
N VAL A 519 25.43 0.68 1.78
CA VAL A 519 25.88 -0.28 0.76
C VAL A 519 26.79 0.37 -0.28
N ALA A 520 26.43 1.56 -0.79
CA ALA A 520 27.14 2.17 -1.90
C ALA A 520 28.46 2.84 -1.49
N TRP A 521 28.56 3.37 -0.26
CA TRP A 521 29.69 4.17 0.19
C TRP A 521 30.48 3.52 1.33
N VAL A 522 29.80 3.00 2.38
CA VAL A 522 30.49 2.38 3.53
C VAL A 522 31.01 1.00 3.18
N TYR A 523 30.16 0.13 2.64
CA TYR A 523 30.59 -1.21 2.18
C TYR A 523 31.39 -1.12 0.88
N GLY A 524 30.97 -0.24 0.00
CA GLY A 524 31.54 0.02 -1.32
C GLY A 524 30.80 -0.71 -2.45
N ALA A 525 30.22 0.06 -3.37
CA ALA A 525 29.46 -0.47 -4.50
C ALA A 525 30.24 -1.46 -5.37
N ASP A 526 31.56 -1.27 -5.53
CA ASP A 526 32.41 -2.19 -6.30
C ASP A 526 32.57 -3.55 -5.62
N ARG A 527 32.77 -3.55 -4.29
CA ARG A 527 32.83 -4.76 -3.49
C ARG A 527 31.50 -5.49 -3.52
N PHE A 528 30.41 -4.77 -3.31
CA PHE A 528 29.07 -5.33 -3.34
C PHE A 528 28.73 -5.96 -4.70
N LEU A 529 29.11 -5.29 -5.81
CA LEU A 529 28.89 -5.82 -7.16
C LEU A 529 29.70 -7.11 -7.42
N LYS A 530 30.92 -7.20 -6.88
CA LYS A 530 31.73 -8.43 -6.93
C LYS A 530 31.09 -9.57 -6.14
N ASP A 531 30.59 -9.29 -4.94
CA ASP A 531 29.91 -10.29 -4.11
C ASP A 531 28.64 -10.82 -4.80
N ILE A 532 27.86 -9.93 -5.43
CA ILE A 532 26.68 -10.32 -6.22
C ILE A 532 27.11 -11.17 -7.43
N THR A 533 28.19 -10.79 -8.12
CA THR A 533 28.69 -11.55 -9.27
C THR A 533 29.15 -12.96 -8.87
N GLN A 534 29.81 -13.10 -7.72
CA GLN A 534 30.18 -14.42 -7.17
C GLN A 534 28.93 -15.23 -6.78
N MET A 535 27.94 -14.58 -6.16
CA MET A 535 26.69 -15.20 -5.74
C MET A 535 25.84 -15.70 -6.93
N LEU A 536 25.78 -14.92 -8.01
CA LEU A 536 24.98 -15.25 -9.20
C LEU A 536 25.72 -16.12 -10.22
N GLY A 537 27.05 -16.25 -10.10
CA GLY A 537 27.89 -16.95 -11.10
C GLY A 537 27.96 -16.26 -12.47
N ARG A 538 27.52 -15.01 -12.57
CA ARG A 538 27.52 -14.21 -13.82
C ARG A 538 27.76 -12.74 -13.52
N PRO A 539 28.37 -11.97 -14.41
CA PRO A 539 28.58 -10.55 -14.22
C PRO A 539 27.25 -9.80 -14.23
N VAL A 540 27.11 -8.85 -13.31
CA VAL A 540 25.98 -7.93 -13.25
C VAL A 540 26.39 -6.61 -13.91
N CYS A 541 25.44 -5.94 -14.56
CA CYS A 541 25.69 -4.71 -15.29
C CYS A 541 26.23 -3.61 -14.35
N VAL A 542 27.35 -2.99 -14.77
CA VAL A 542 28.03 -1.92 -14.02
C VAL A 542 27.11 -0.69 -13.80
N VAL A 543 26.07 -0.54 -14.60
CA VAL A 543 25.07 0.56 -14.45
C VAL A 543 24.48 0.59 -13.05
N TYR A 544 24.23 -0.58 -12.42
CA TYR A 544 23.70 -0.63 -11.04
C TYR A 544 24.60 0.08 -10.02
N LYS A 545 25.94 0.03 -10.20
CA LYS A 545 26.89 0.77 -9.38
C LYS A 545 26.62 2.27 -9.40
N TYR A 546 26.42 2.84 -10.60
CA TYR A 546 26.16 4.27 -10.77
C TYR A 546 24.75 4.64 -10.30
N LEU A 547 23.76 3.77 -10.52
CA LEU A 547 22.41 3.96 -10.01
C LEU A 547 22.41 4.03 -8.49
N TRP A 548 22.98 3.08 -7.77
CA TRP A 548 23.04 3.09 -6.30
C TRP A 548 23.85 4.24 -5.74
N LYS A 549 25.02 4.53 -6.35
CA LYS A 549 25.97 5.50 -5.80
C LYS A 549 25.52 6.95 -5.99
N TYR A 550 24.86 7.25 -7.10
CA TYR A 550 24.53 8.63 -7.47
C TYR A 550 23.03 8.84 -7.71
N VAL A 551 22.43 8.11 -8.64
CA VAL A 551 21.08 8.41 -9.13
C VAL A 551 20.03 8.17 -8.03
N CYS A 552 20.02 6.97 -7.44
CA CYS A 552 19.07 6.64 -6.37
C CYS A 552 19.30 7.54 -5.15
N LEU A 553 20.54 7.76 -4.75
CA LEU A 553 20.87 8.59 -3.59
C LEU A 553 20.41 10.05 -3.81
N LEU A 554 20.71 10.63 -4.98
CA LEU A 554 20.29 12.00 -5.30
C LEU A 554 18.77 12.12 -5.34
N ALA A 555 18.10 11.18 -6.00
CA ALA A 555 16.64 11.13 -6.08
C ALA A 555 16.02 11.06 -4.68
N MET A 556 16.57 10.22 -3.79
CA MET A 556 16.12 10.07 -2.41
C MET A 556 16.33 11.35 -1.57
N LEU A 557 17.48 11.98 -1.70
CA LEU A 557 17.77 13.24 -1.00
C LEU A 557 16.85 14.37 -1.49
N THR A 558 16.57 14.43 -2.78
CA THR A 558 15.60 15.39 -3.35
C THR A 558 14.20 15.13 -2.79
N LEU A 559 13.75 13.88 -2.74
CA LEU A 559 12.47 13.51 -2.17
C LEU A 559 12.39 13.85 -0.67
N LEU A 560 13.44 13.55 0.09
CA LEU A 560 13.51 13.87 1.51
C LEU A 560 13.40 15.39 1.73
N THR A 561 14.17 16.18 0.98
CA THR A 561 14.13 17.64 1.04
C THR A 561 12.74 18.18 0.68
N ALA A 562 12.15 17.69 -0.40
CA ALA A 562 10.79 18.09 -0.81
C ALA A 562 9.74 17.75 0.26
N SER A 563 9.84 16.58 0.89
CA SER A 563 8.93 16.15 1.96
C SER A 563 9.07 17.02 3.22
N LEU A 564 10.29 17.33 3.64
CA LEU A 564 10.57 18.21 4.77
C LEU A 564 10.08 19.63 4.51
N LEU A 565 10.35 20.18 3.33
CA LEU A 565 9.87 21.52 2.94
C LEU A 565 8.34 21.58 2.93
N ASN A 566 7.67 20.55 2.41
CA ASN A 566 6.21 20.51 2.43
C ASN A 566 5.64 20.50 3.85
N MET A 567 6.26 19.77 4.79
CA MET A 567 5.86 19.77 6.20
C MET A 567 6.10 21.11 6.89
N CYS A 568 7.17 21.84 6.51
CA CYS A 568 7.45 23.17 7.07
C CYS A 568 6.53 24.26 6.51
N LEU A 569 6.15 24.16 5.24
CA LEU A 569 5.38 25.20 4.55
C LEU A 569 3.86 25.03 4.73
N LYS A 570 3.37 23.80 4.85
CA LYS A 570 1.94 23.50 5.00
C LYS A 570 1.68 22.87 6.35
N ARG A 571 0.78 23.46 7.13
CA ARG A 571 0.31 22.84 8.39
C ARG A 571 -0.40 21.53 8.05
N PRO A 572 -0.04 20.40 8.69
CA PRO A 572 -0.74 19.13 8.50
C PRO A 572 -2.23 19.24 8.76
N GLN A 573 -3.03 18.63 7.89
CA GLN A 573 -4.48 18.63 7.96
C GLN A 573 -5.00 17.20 7.91
N TYR A 574 -6.19 16.97 8.43
CA TYR A 574 -6.92 15.71 8.34
C TYR A 574 -8.33 15.94 7.82
N THR A 575 -8.88 14.94 7.15
CA THR A 575 -10.26 14.98 6.63
C THR A 575 -11.22 14.54 7.72
N ALA A 576 -12.08 15.46 8.17
CA ALA A 576 -13.13 15.24 9.16
C ALA A 576 -14.49 15.14 8.48
N TRP A 577 -15.42 14.40 9.09
CA TRP A 577 -16.80 14.34 8.65
C TRP A 577 -17.63 15.37 9.43
N ASN A 578 -18.22 16.32 8.73
CA ASN A 578 -19.12 17.30 9.35
C ASN A 578 -20.58 16.84 9.27
N ARG A 579 -21.20 16.60 10.43
CA ARG A 579 -22.57 16.14 10.55
C ARG A 579 -23.59 17.13 9.97
N ASN A 580 -23.34 18.43 10.13
CA ASN A 580 -24.29 19.46 9.72
C ASN A 580 -24.34 19.67 8.21
N THR A 581 -23.18 19.56 7.56
CA THR A 581 -23.06 19.71 6.09
C THR A 581 -23.10 18.37 5.37
N ALA A 582 -23.07 17.24 6.09
CA ALA A 582 -22.99 15.88 5.56
C ALA A 582 -21.89 15.73 4.51
N SER A 583 -20.75 16.34 4.76
CA SER A 583 -19.60 16.39 3.84
C SER A 583 -18.26 16.29 4.57
N GLU A 584 -17.24 15.92 3.84
CA GLU A 584 -15.86 15.91 4.31
C GLU A 584 -15.29 17.34 4.35
N VAL A 585 -14.61 17.67 5.45
CA VAL A 585 -13.98 18.98 5.67
C VAL A 585 -12.53 18.79 6.11
N HIS A 586 -11.60 19.53 5.52
CA HIS A 586 -10.21 19.52 5.94
C HIS A 586 -9.99 20.43 7.16
N LEU A 587 -9.60 19.82 8.27
CA LEU A 587 -9.28 20.50 9.51
C LEU A 587 -7.79 20.41 9.85
N PRO A 588 -7.17 21.47 10.41
CA PRO A 588 -5.79 21.39 10.89
C PRO A 588 -5.70 20.50 12.13
N TYR A 589 -4.62 19.73 12.23
CA TYR A 589 -4.35 18.97 13.44
C TYR A 589 -4.18 19.88 14.66
N PRO A 590 -4.77 19.56 15.83
CA PRO A 590 -4.53 20.26 17.08
C PRO A 590 -3.07 20.06 17.55
N ASP A 591 -2.57 20.94 18.42
CA ASP A 591 -1.17 20.96 18.83
C ASP A 591 -0.72 19.66 19.52
N TRP A 592 -1.59 19.01 20.30
CA TRP A 592 -1.30 17.70 20.88
C TRP A 592 -1.12 16.60 19.82
N ALA A 593 -1.96 16.63 18.76
CA ALA A 593 -1.87 15.68 17.67
C ALA A 593 -0.60 15.90 16.83
N LEU A 594 -0.16 17.16 16.65
CA LEU A 594 1.13 17.49 16.04
C LEU A 594 2.32 16.96 16.88
N ALA A 595 2.19 17.00 18.21
CA ALA A 595 3.19 16.41 19.10
C ALA A 595 3.26 14.88 18.96
N VAL A 596 2.09 14.22 18.86
CA VAL A 596 2.02 12.76 18.60
C VAL A 596 2.64 12.42 17.25
N LEU A 597 2.26 13.14 16.18
CA LEU A 597 2.80 12.97 14.82
C LEU A 597 4.33 13.11 14.80
N SER A 598 4.84 14.17 15.42
CA SER A 598 6.28 14.40 15.53
C SER A 598 6.98 13.30 16.32
N SER A 599 6.35 12.81 17.40
CA SER A 599 6.86 11.70 18.20
C SER A 599 6.94 10.40 17.40
N LEU A 600 5.96 10.09 16.57
CA LEU A 600 5.98 8.90 15.70
C LEU A 600 7.19 8.95 14.74
N ILE A 601 7.42 10.09 14.09
CA ILE A 601 8.57 10.25 13.20
C ILE A 601 9.90 10.13 13.97
N ILE A 602 10.01 10.79 15.12
CA ILE A 602 11.23 10.75 15.94
C ILE A 602 11.52 9.34 16.42
N ILE A 603 10.53 8.63 16.97
CA ILE A 603 10.69 7.25 17.46
C ILE A 603 11.14 6.32 16.33
N ALA A 604 10.58 6.48 15.13
CA ALA A 604 10.93 5.67 13.98
C ALA A 604 12.37 5.93 13.47
N VAL A 605 12.85 7.17 13.55
CA VAL A 605 14.16 7.57 13.02
C VAL A 605 15.27 7.53 14.08
N LEU A 606 14.94 7.69 15.36
CA LEU A 606 15.89 7.76 16.48
C LEU A 606 16.94 6.62 16.50
N PRO A 607 16.61 5.36 16.16
CA PRO A 607 17.62 4.30 16.16
C PRO A 607 18.71 4.48 15.08
N VAL A 608 18.45 5.22 14.00
CA VAL A 608 19.41 5.36 12.87
C VAL A 608 20.77 5.92 13.31
N PRO A 609 20.85 7.02 14.09
CA PRO A 609 22.13 7.58 14.52
C PRO A 609 22.74 6.85 15.73
N LEU A 610 22.01 5.94 16.40
CA LEU A 610 22.48 5.18 17.56
C LEU A 610 23.25 3.94 17.13
#